data_78ade470f5fbde7ee0552b570c6ca1d9
#
_entry.id   78ade470f5fbde7ee0552b570c6ca1d9
#
_cell.length_a   1.000
_cell.length_b   1.000
_cell.length_c   1.000
_cell.angle_alpha   90.00
_cell.angle_beta   90.00
_cell.angle_gamma   90.00
#
_symmetry.space_group_name_H-M   'P 1'
#
loop_
_entity.id
_entity.type
_entity.pdbx_description
1 polymer ?
#
loop_
_entity_poly.entity_id
_entity_poly.type
_entity_poly.pdbx_seq_one_letter_code
_entity_poly.pdbx_strand_id
1 'polypeptide(L)'
;MKKMAFIDMEGVLIPELWKHFSTVLNIPELAITTREVADYKSLMKFRINLLKENNIPLKKLVGLIKEIDASPNAKEFLEHLKNNKKFEVKIISDCFYELLDPFFDQLNLPIDNAYCHNFEINSNGYIENVIYNRNKGKHEIIVDYQKKKVPLKNSIAIGDAFNDFTMLHLVDHGFLFQPSEEVSKNSPFYFHKVESYQEIIQYLTNNRVA
;
A
#
# COMPACT_ATOMS: atom_id res chain seq x y z
N MET A 1 24.29 7.33 -6.99
CA MET A 1 23.05 6.78 -7.59
C MET A 1 21.96 6.87 -6.55
N LYS A 2 20.73 7.21 -6.92
CA LYS A 2 19.59 7.16 -6.01
C LYS A 2 19.25 5.68 -5.73
N LYS A 3 18.97 5.35 -4.49
CA LYS A 3 18.45 4.05 -4.06
C LYS A 3 16.94 4.05 -4.17
N MET A 4 16.33 2.88 -4.35
CA MET A 4 14.88 2.77 -4.51
C MET A 4 14.25 2.27 -3.20
N ALA A 5 13.15 2.91 -2.80
CA ALA A 5 12.28 2.43 -1.73
C ALA A 5 10.88 2.19 -2.29
N PHE A 6 10.41 0.95 -2.27
CA PHE A 6 9.08 0.54 -2.69
C PHE A 6 8.23 0.28 -1.45
N ILE A 7 7.15 1.02 -1.28
CA ILE A 7 6.39 1.02 -0.02
C ILE A 7 4.91 0.79 -0.32
N ASP A 8 4.28 -0.11 0.43
CA ASP A 8 2.82 -0.24 0.42
C ASP A 8 2.18 0.96 1.13
N MET A 9 0.90 1.15 0.90
CA MET A 9 0.15 2.28 1.47
C MET A 9 -0.66 1.84 2.69
N GLU A 10 -1.67 0.98 2.49
CA GLU A 10 -2.55 0.49 3.57
C GLU A 10 -1.78 -0.47 4.49
N GLY A 11 -1.97 -0.34 5.80
CA GLY A 11 -1.23 -1.13 6.80
C GLY A 11 0.22 -0.68 7.04
N VAL A 12 0.76 0.17 6.16
CA VAL A 12 2.13 0.72 6.30
C VAL A 12 2.11 2.22 6.55
N LEU A 13 1.57 3.02 5.65
CA LEU A 13 1.58 4.50 5.72
C LEU A 13 0.24 5.09 6.14
N ILE A 14 -0.84 4.32 5.97
CA ILE A 14 -2.20 4.69 6.34
C ILE A 14 -2.92 3.49 6.94
N PRO A 15 -4.01 3.70 7.70
CA PRO A 15 -4.86 2.62 8.17
C PRO A 15 -5.54 1.87 7.02
N GLU A 16 -6.05 0.67 7.30
CA GLU A 16 -6.84 -0.14 6.38
C GLU A 16 -8.22 0.51 6.09
N LEU A 17 -8.43 1.00 4.88
CA LEU A 17 -9.61 1.78 4.51
C LEU A 17 -10.90 0.96 4.53
N TRP A 18 -10.87 -0.29 4.06
CA TRP A 18 -12.08 -1.13 4.04
C TRP A 18 -12.60 -1.49 5.43
N LYS A 19 -11.73 -1.63 6.41
CA LYS A 19 -12.12 -1.81 7.83
C LYS A 19 -12.77 -0.54 8.36
N HIS A 20 -12.23 0.62 8.02
CA HIS A 20 -12.81 1.90 8.38
C HIS A 20 -14.21 2.07 7.77
N PHE A 21 -14.37 1.83 6.45
CA PHE A 21 -15.67 1.89 5.78
C PHE A 21 -16.68 0.94 6.40
N SER A 22 -16.29 -0.30 6.71
CA SER A 22 -17.12 -1.29 7.38
C SER A 22 -17.72 -0.74 8.69
N THR A 23 -16.88 -0.10 9.50
CA THR A 23 -17.27 0.47 10.79
C THR A 23 -18.19 1.67 10.63
N VAL A 24 -17.79 2.67 9.83
CA VAL A 24 -18.51 3.94 9.72
C VAL A 24 -19.82 3.79 8.95
N LEU A 25 -19.87 2.91 7.96
CA LEU A 25 -21.08 2.64 7.17
C LEU A 25 -22.00 1.61 7.81
N ASN A 26 -21.54 0.94 8.88
CA ASN A 26 -22.23 -0.16 9.54
C ASN A 26 -22.56 -1.31 8.55
N ILE A 27 -21.58 -1.67 7.72
CA ILE A 27 -21.63 -2.77 6.75
C ILE A 27 -20.44 -3.71 7.06
N PRO A 28 -20.61 -4.67 8.00
CA PRO A 28 -19.51 -5.53 8.46
C PRO A 28 -18.83 -6.31 7.33
N GLU A 29 -19.56 -6.66 6.28
CA GLU A 29 -19.08 -7.45 5.15
C GLU A 29 -17.99 -6.71 4.32
N LEU A 30 -17.91 -5.39 4.41
CA LEU A 30 -16.83 -4.62 3.76
C LEU A 30 -15.45 -4.94 4.36
N ALA A 31 -15.39 -5.39 5.62
CA ALA A 31 -14.15 -5.77 6.29
C ALA A 31 -13.63 -7.17 5.90
N ILE A 32 -14.41 -7.97 5.14
CA ILE A 32 -13.96 -9.26 4.61
C ILE A 32 -12.68 -9.06 3.79
N THR A 33 -11.71 -9.94 3.99
CA THR A 33 -10.39 -9.86 3.37
C THR A 33 -10.14 -11.02 2.40
N THR A 34 -8.96 -11.09 1.83
CA THR A 34 -8.53 -12.22 0.99
C THR A 34 -8.36 -13.53 1.76
N ARG A 35 -8.50 -13.53 3.09
CA ARG A 35 -8.55 -14.76 3.90
C ARG A 35 -9.88 -15.50 3.71
N GLU A 36 -10.98 -14.76 3.61
CA GLU A 36 -12.32 -15.31 3.40
C GLU A 36 -12.65 -15.46 1.90
N VAL A 37 -12.15 -14.54 1.06
CA VAL A 37 -12.33 -14.56 -0.40
C VAL A 37 -10.96 -14.47 -1.06
N ALA A 38 -10.33 -15.61 -1.35
CA ALA A 38 -8.95 -15.71 -1.79
C ALA A 38 -8.63 -14.95 -3.08
N ASP A 39 -9.59 -14.84 -4.00
CA ASP A 39 -9.41 -14.06 -5.24
C ASP A 39 -9.72 -12.58 -5.01
N TYR A 40 -8.70 -11.73 -5.11
CA TYR A 40 -8.84 -10.29 -4.93
C TYR A 40 -9.86 -9.64 -5.87
N LYS A 41 -9.97 -10.12 -7.12
CA LYS A 41 -10.95 -9.57 -8.07
C LYS A 41 -12.37 -9.90 -7.65
N SER A 42 -12.62 -11.10 -7.18
CA SER A 42 -13.91 -11.53 -6.62
C SER A 42 -14.25 -10.73 -5.35
N LEU A 43 -13.28 -10.51 -4.46
CA LEU A 43 -13.46 -9.70 -3.27
C LEU A 43 -13.85 -8.26 -3.63
N MET A 44 -13.16 -7.64 -4.59
CA MET A 44 -13.48 -6.27 -5.02
C MET A 44 -14.86 -6.18 -5.68
N LYS A 45 -15.23 -7.15 -6.50
CA LYS A 45 -16.58 -7.23 -7.08
C LYS A 45 -17.66 -7.34 -6.01
N PHE A 46 -17.42 -8.15 -4.99
CA PHE A 46 -18.30 -8.28 -3.83
C PHE A 46 -18.48 -6.95 -3.10
N ARG A 47 -17.37 -6.26 -2.77
CA ARG A 47 -17.40 -4.95 -2.10
C ARG A 47 -18.13 -3.88 -2.93
N ILE A 48 -17.91 -3.85 -4.26
CA ILE A 48 -18.60 -2.92 -5.16
C ILE A 48 -20.10 -3.18 -5.16
N ASN A 49 -20.54 -4.45 -5.19
CA ASN A 49 -21.95 -4.80 -5.11
C ASN A 49 -22.57 -4.34 -3.77
N LEU A 50 -21.89 -4.55 -2.65
CA LEU A 50 -22.36 -4.04 -1.35
C LEU A 50 -22.53 -2.52 -1.34
N LEU A 51 -21.58 -1.78 -1.93
CA LEU A 51 -21.70 -0.33 -2.04
C LEU A 51 -22.90 0.10 -2.88
N LYS A 52 -23.16 -0.59 -4.00
CA LYS A 52 -24.33 -0.33 -4.87
C LYS A 52 -25.65 -0.64 -4.16
N GLU A 53 -25.76 -1.80 -3.53
CA GLU A 53 -26.95 -2.24 -2.78
C GLU A 53 -27.30 -1.26 -1.65
N ASN A 54 -26.29 -0.65 -1.05
CA ASN A 54 -26.46 0.36 0.00
C ASN A 54 -26.51 1.82 -0.50
N ASN A 55 -26.57 2.03 -1.82
CA ASN A 55 -26.61 3.35 -2.44
C ASN A 55 -25.43 4.26 -2.01
N ILE A 56 -24.22 3.73 -1.96
CA ILE A 56 -23.01 4.43 -1.55
C ILE A 56 -22.20 4.85 -2.78
N PRO A 57 -22.24 6.11 -3.21
CA PRO A 57 -21.41 6.63 -4.30
C PRO A 57 -19.96 6.84 -3.83
N LEU A 58 -19.01 6.88 -4.78
CA LEU A 58 -17.58 7.11 -4.49
C LEU A 58 -17.36 8.38 -3.65
N LYS A 59 -18.07 9.48 -3.93
CA LYS A 59 -17.95 10.74 -3.17
C LYS A 59 -18.17 10.58 -1.66
N LYS A 60 -19.02 9.61 -1.25
CA LYS A 60 -19.25 9.32 0.18
C LYS A 60 -18.02 8.66 0.78
N LEU A 61 -17.39 7.70 0.10
CA LEU A 61 -16.15 7.07 0.55
C LEU A 61 -15.01 8.09 0.66
N VAL A 62 -14.84 8.93 -0.37
CA VAL A 62 -13.83 10.01 -0.35
C VAL A 62 -14.09 10.99 0.78
N GLY A 63 -15.37 11.30 1.08
CA GLY A 63 -15.74 12.14 2.23
C GLY A 63 -15.27 11.55 3.56
N LEU A 64 -15.48 10.25 3.77
CA LEU A 64 -15.06 9.55 5.00
C LEU A 64 -13.53 9.49 5.14
N ILE A 65 -12.80 9.34 4.04
CA ILE A 65 -11.33 9.27 4.07
C ILE A 65 -10.71 10.60 4.50
N LYS A 66 -11.32 11.73 4.19
CA LYS A 66 -10.81 13.06 4.61
C LYS A 66 -10.72 13.24 6.11
N GLU A 67 -11.42 12.41 6.87
CA GLU A 67 -11.39 12.40 8.34
C GLU A 67 -10.34 11.45 8.90
N ILE A 68 -9.60 10.74 8.04
CA ILE A 68 -8.56 9.79 8.43
C ILE A 68 -7.19 10.44 8.30
N ASP A 69 -6.41 10.40 9.35
CA ASP A 69 -5.01 10.79 9.31
C ASP A 69 -4.14 9.65 8.79
N ALA A 70 -3.03 10.02 8.13
CA ALA A 70 -1.95 9.09 7.86
C ALA A 70 -1.40 8.49 9.17
N SER A 71 -0.75 7.33 9.08
CA SER A 71 -0.17 6.67 10.26
C SER A 71 0.81 7.59 10.97
N PRO A 72 0.82 7.61 12.32
CA PRO A 72 1.72 8.48 13.09
C PRO A 72 3.18 8.32 12.64
N ASN A 73 3.86 9.44 12.43
CA ASN A 73 5.26 9.52 11.97
C ASN A 73 5.53 8.98 10.54
N ALA A 74 4.51 8.64 9.76
CA ALA A 74 4.68 8.16 8.37
C ALA A 74 5.32 9.24 7.48
N LYS A 75 4.89 10.49 7.62
CA LYS A 75 5.43 11.62 6.86
C LYS A 75 6.91 11.85 7.20
N GLU A 76 7.24 11.92 8.48
CA GLU A 76 8.62 12.11 8.97
C GLU A 76 9.53 10.97 8.51
N PHE A 77 9.02 9.74 8.52
CA PHE A 77 9.74 8.57 8.00
C PHE A 77 10.05 8.71 6.51
N LEU A 78 9.07 9.09 5.68
CA LEU A 78 9.26 9.32 4.26
C LEU A 78 10.25 10.46 3.97
N GLU A 79 10.18 11.54 4.72
CA GLU A 79 11.14 12.64 4.63
C GLU A 79 12.55 12.19 5.01
N HIS A 80 12.68 11.36 6.06
CA HIS A 80 13.97 10.78 6.43
C HIS A 80 14.55 9.91 5.33
N LEU A 81 13.76 9.04 4.71
CA LEU A 81 14.19 8.21 3.58
C LEU A 81 14.67 9.06 2.40
N LYS A 82 13.91 10.10 2.03
CA LYS A 82 14.25 10.99 0.91
C LYS A 82 15.49 11.82 1.18
N ASN A 83 15.55 12.50 2.32
CA ASN A 83 16.54 13.53 2.61
C ASN A 83 17.84 12.96 3.20
N ASN A 84 17.73 12.11 4.23
CA ASN A 84 18.88 11.61 4.98
C ASN A 84 19.48 10.35 4.34
N LYS A 85 18.64 9.48 3.78
CA LYS A 85 19.05 8.20 3.20
C LYS A 85 19.12 8.20 1.67
N LYS A 86 18.67 9.30 1.01
CA LYS A 86 18.72 9.50 -0.45
C LYS A 86 17.95 8.44 -1.25
N PHE A 87 16.85 7.93 -0.70
CA PHE A 87 15.96 7.06 -1.43
C PHE A 87 15.03 7.83 -2.37
N GLU A 88 14.79 7.27 -3.55
CA GLU A 88 13.65 7.61 -4.37
C GLU A 88 12.49 6.70 -3.94
N VAL A 89 11.45 7.32 -3.36
CA VAL A 89 10.30 6.59 -2.82
C VAL A 89 9.27 6.36 -3.92
N LYS A 90 8.81 5.13 -4.05
CA LYS A 90 7.70 4.70 -4.91
C LYS A 90 6.66 3.97 -4.07
N ILE A 91 5.42 4.37 -4.21
CA ILE A 91 4.28 3.71 -3.58
C ILE A 91 3.75 2.63 -4.52
N ILE A 92 3.54 1.41 -4.01
CA ILE A 92 2.93 0.32 -4.77
C ILE A 92 1.78 -0.24 -3.92
N SER A 93 0.55 0.15 -4.23
CA SER A 93 -0.63 -0.22 -3.44
C SER A 93 -1.69 -0.93 -4.29
N ASP A 94 -2.37 -1.91 -3.73
CA ASP A 94 -3.56 -2.53 -4.34
C ASP A 94 -4.83 -1.69 -4.12
N CYS A 95 -4.70 -0.53 -3.48
CA CYS A 95 -5.76 0.47 -3.35
C CYS A 95 -5.93 1.32 -4.62
N PHE A 96 -6.78 2.33 -4.56
CA PHE A 96 -7.27 3.12 -5.70
C PHE A 96 -6.84 4.57 -5.58
N TYR A 97 -6.43 5.18 -6.68
CA TYR A 97 -6.03 6.59 -6.71
C TYR A 97 -7.12 7.50 -6.13
N GLU A 98 -8.39 7.24 -6.45
CA GLU A 98 -9.53 8.05 -6.02
C GLU A 98 -9.74 8.04 -4.50
N LEU A 99 -9.27 6.99 -3.81
CA LEU A 99 -9.30 6.89 -2.35
C LEU A 99 -8.02 7.40 -1.69
N LEU A 100 -6.89 7.33 -2.38
CA LEU A 100 -5.58 7.68 -1.81
C LEU A 100 -5.21 9.15 -1.98
N ASP A 101 -5.91 9.90 -2.84
CA ASP A 101 -5.62 11.29 -3.16
C ASP A 101 -5.41 12.19 -1.91
N PRO A 102 -6.26 12.16 -0.87
CA PRO A 102 -6.05 12.99 0.32
C PRO A 102 -4.78 12.65 1.10
N PHE A 103 -4.30 11.40 1.03
CA PHE A 103 -3.09 10.97 1.73
C PHE A 103 -1.81 11.37 1.01
N PHE A 104 -1.84 11.54 -0.31
CA PHE A 104 -0.67 12.04 -1.03
C PHE A 104 -0.29 13.45 -0.55
N ASP A 105 -1.28 14.31 -0.28
CA ASP A 105 -1.05 15.63 0.28
C ASP A 105 -0.54 15.54 1.74
N GLN A 106 -1.19 14.73 2.59
CA GLN A 106 -0.76 14.56 3.98
C GLN A 106 0.68 14.08 4.11
N LEU A 107 1.08 13.13 3.25
CA LEU A 107 2.40 12.48 3.25
C LEU A 107 3.45 13.23 2.42
N ASN A 108 3.09 14.34 1.78
CA ASN A 108 3.97 15.07 0.85
C ASN A 108 4.59 14.15 -0.23
N LEU A 109 3.72 13.33 -0.84
CA LEU A 109 4.08 12.36 -1.88
C LEU A 109 3.54 12.82 -3.24
N PRO A 110 4.39 12.99 -4.26
CA PRO A 110 3.90 13.21 -5.62
C PRO A 110 3.12 11.99 -6.13
N ILE A 111 1.94 12.21 -6.70
CA ILE A 111 1.09 11.14 -7.25
C ILE A 111 1.81 10.33 -8.34
N ASP A 112 2.70 10.95 -9.11
CA ASP A 112 3.52 10.30 -10.14
C ASP A 112 4.50 9.25 -9.57
N ASN A 113 4.68 9.23 -8.25
CA ASN A 113 5.48 8.23 -7.57
C ASN A 113 4.65 7.04 -7.06
N ALA A 114 3.36 7.00 -7.39
CA ALA A 114 2.45 5.94 -6.96
C ALA A 114 2.03 5.04 -8.12
N TYR A 115 1.81 3.78 -7.79
CA TYR A 115 1.33 2.71 -8.68
C TYR A 115 0.14 2.04 -7.98
N CYS A 116 -1.05 2.55 -8.25
CA CYS A 116 -2.32 2.11 -7.68
C CYS A 116 -3.26 1.63 -8.78
N HIS A 117 -4.45 1.18 -8.42
CA HIS A 117 -5.54 0.88 -9.34
C HIS A 117 -6.46 2.09 -9.51
N ASN A 118 -7.46 2.00 -10.37
CA ASN A 118 -8.51 3.00 -10.53
C ASN A 118 -9.88 2.35 -10.44
N PHE A 119 -10.89 3.15 -10.12
CA PHE A 119 -12.27 2.75 -10.28
C PHE A 119 -12.83 3.17 -11.65
N GLU A 120 -13.65 2.33 -12.24
CA GLU A 120 -14.57 2.72 -13.29
C GLU A 120 -15.83 3.26 -12.63
N ILE A 121 -16.22 4.51 -12.98
CA ILE A 121 -17.28 5.26 -12.29
C ILE A 121 -18.35 5.64 -13.32
N ASN A 122 -19.63 5.38 -13.01
CA ASN A 122 -20.73 5.77 -13.89
C ASN A 122 -21.08 7.27 -13.76
N SER A 123 -21.98 7.73 -14.64
CA SER A 123 -22.44 9.13 -14.69
C SER A 123 -23.09 9.62 -13.38
N ASN A 124 -23.58 8.71 -12.54
CA ASN A 124 -24.21 9.01 -11.25
C ASN A 124 -23.22 8.99 -10.08
N GLY A 125 -21.92 8.72 -10.35
CA GLY A 125 -20.85 8.71 -9.34
C GLY A 125 -20.75 7.40 -8.55
N TYR A 126 -21.36 6.30 -9.02
CA TYR A 126 -21.20 4.98 -8.41
C TYR A 126 -20.05 4.22 -9.05
N ILE A 127 -19.36 3.43 -8.25
CA ILE A 127 -18.30 2.55 -8.72
C ILE A 127 -18.93 1.38 -9.49
N GLU A 128 -18.54 1.19 -10.74
CA GLU A 128 -19.03 0.10 -11.59
C GLU A 128 -18.10 -1.11 -11.56
N ASN A 129 -16.79 -0.84 -11.62
CA ASN A 129 -15.77 -1.88 -11.73
C ASN A 129 -14.42 -1.36 -11.25
N VAL A 130 -13.40 -2.21 -11.34
CA VAL A 130 -11.99 -1.87 -11.11
C VAL A 130 -11.21 -1.90 -12.41
N ILE A 131 -10.44 -0.85 -12.65
CA ILE A 131 -9.42 -0.80 -13.71
C ILE A 131 -8.09 -1.24 -13.09
N TYR A 132 -7.70 -2.48 -13.35
CA TYR A 132 -6.46 -3.05 -12.83
C TYR A 132 -5.25 -2.58 -13.65
N ASN A 133 -4.41 -1.73 -13.08
CA ASN A 133 -3.20 -1.20 -13.72
C ASN A 133 -2.01 -2.20 -13.67
N ARG A 134 -2.16 -3.30 -12.95
CA ARG A 134 -1.26 -4.48 -12.94
C ARG A 134 -2.08 -5.74 -12.66
N ASN A 135 -1.60 -6.89 -13.09
CA ASN A 135 -2.38 -8.14 -13.07
C ASN A 135 -1.74 -9.28 -12.27
N LYS A 136 -0.42 -9.22 -12.01
CA LYS A 136 0.33 -10.32 -11.40
C LYS A 136 0.77 -10.01 -9.97
N GLY A 137 0.68 -8.74 -9.55
CA GLY A 137 1.05 -8.30 -8.21
C GLY A 137 2.05 -7.15 -8.18
N LYS A 138 2.41 -6.73 -6.98
CA LYS A 138 3.25 -5.55 -6.74
C LYS A 138 4.65 -5.64 -7.35
N HIS A 139 5.19 -6.84 -7.50
CA HIS A 139 6.50 -7.09 -8.12
C HIS A 139 6.61 -6.61 -9.57
N GLU A 140 5.51 -6.52 -10.33
CA GLU A 140 5.53 -6.08 -11.73
C GLU A 140 6.23 -4.73 -11.87
N ILE A 141 5.99 -3.82 -10.94
CA ILE A 141 6.59 -2.48 -10.94
C ILE A 141 8.11 -2.58 -10.78
N ILE A 142 8.60 -3.40 -9.84
CA ILE A 142 10.04 -3.58 -9.61
C ILE A 142 10.72 -4.21 -10.84
N VAL A 143 10.08 -5.22 -11.44
CA VAL A 143 10.56 -5.86 -12.68
C VAL A 143 10.66 -4.85 -13.81
N ASP A 144 9.73 -3.90 -13.92
CA ASP A 144 9.80 -2.86 -14.95
C ASP A 144 10.95 -1.87 -14.70
N TYR A 145 11.28 -1.57 -13.44
CA TYR A 145 12.49 -0.81 -13.10
C TYR A 145 13.77 -1.59 -13.50
N GLN A 146 13.81 -2.90 -13.26
CA GLN A 146 14.92 -3.77 -13.68
C GLN A 146 15.08 -3.77 -15.20
N LYS A 147 13.99 -3.93 -15.96
CA LYS A 147 14.01 -3.86 -17.44
C LYS A 147 14.55 -2.52 -17.96
N LYS A 148 14.22 -1.42 -17.27
CA LYS A 148 14.74 -0.08 -17.56
C LYS A 148 16.17 0.13 -17.08
N LYS A 149 16.83 -0.91 -16.57
CA LYS A 149 18.20 -0.90 -16.04
C LYS A 149 18.42 0.10 -14.89
N VAL A 150 17.36 0.39 -14.13
CA VAL A 150 17.48 1.16 -12.89
C VAL A 150 18.22 0.33 -11.86
N PRO A 151 19.31 0.84 -11.25
CA PRO A 151 20.03 0.10 -10.23
C PRO A 151 19.18 -0.13 -9.00
N LEU A 152 19.02 -1.38 -8.58
CA LEU A 152 18.29 -1.75 -7.36
C LEU A 152 19.22 -2.12 -6.19
N LYS A 153 20.53 -1.91 -6.33
CA LYS A 153 21.49 -2.13 -5.25
C LYS A 153 21.14 -1.26 -4.03
N ASN A 154 21.10 -1.88 -2.87
CA ASN A 154 20.65 -1.28 -1.61
C ASN A 154 19.20 -0.78 -1.65
N SER A 155 18.36 -1.34 -2.54
CA SER A 155 16.92 -1.05 -2.56
C SER A 155 16.23 -1.67 -1.35
N ILE A 156 15.14 -1.04 -0.94
CA ILE A 156 14.26 -1.54 0.12
C ILE A 156 12.84 -1.70 -0.38
N ALA A 157 12.09 -2.62 0.23
CA ALA A 157 10.64 -2.67 0.11
C ALA A 157 10.01 -2.84 1.50
N ILE A 158 8.83 -2.27 1.70
CA ILE A 158 8.10 -2.28 2.96
C ILE A 158 6.65 -2.64 2.66
N GLY A 159 6.14 -3.66 3.35
CA GLY A 159 4.76 -4.11 3.26
C GLY A 159 4.33 -4.80 4.56
N ASP A 160 3.06 -5.13 4.74
CA ASP A 160 2.50 -5.68 5.97
C ASP A 160 1.87 -7.08 5.79
N ALA A 161 1.59 -7.47 4.55
CA ALA A 161 0.74 -8.62 4.24
C ALA A 161 1.32 -9.56 3.17
N PHE A 162 0.64 -10.68 2.91
CA PHE A 162 1.09 -11.72 1.96
C PHE A 162 1.26 -11.21 0.53
N ASN A 163 0.42 -10.27 0.07
CA ASN A 163 0.50 -9.69 -1.27
C ASN A 163 1.78 -8.86 -1.49
N ASP A 164 2.47 -8.45 -0.41
CA ASP A 164 3.74 -7.74 -0.46
C ASP A 164 4.95 -8.64 -0.66
N PHE A 165 4.84 -9.92 -0.31
CA PHE A 165 5.97 -10.85 -0.38
C PHE A 165 6.66 -10.83 -1.74
N THR A 166 5.88 -10.73 -2.82
CA THR A 166 6.42 -10.70 -4.18
C THR A 166 7.32 -9.49 -4.45
N MET A 167 7.04 -8.33 -3.86
CA MET A 167 7.93 -7.17 -3.97
C MET A 167 9.08 -7.20 -2.97
N LEU A 168 8.85 -7.73 -1.75
CA LEU A 168 9.90 -7.87 -0.74
C LEU A 168 11.02 -8.81 -1.18
N HIS A 169 10.71 -9.82 -2.00
CA HIS A 169 11.68 -10.75 -2.57
C HIS A 169 12.63 -10.13 -3.61
N LEU A 170 12.25 -9.03 -4.26
CA LEU A 170 12.99 -8.46 -5.39
C LEU A 170 13.95 -7.34 -5.01
N VAL A 171 14.09 -7.04 -3.74
CA VAL A 171 14.94 -5.99 -3.21
C VAL A 171 16.01 -6.56 -2.29
N ASP A 172 17.04 -5.76 -2.01
CA ASP A 172 18.13 -6.22 -1.11
C ASP A 172 17.66 -6.29 0.35
N HIS A 173 16.71 -5.42 0.77
CA HIS A 173 16.22 -5.39 2.14
C HIS A 173 14.68 -5.29 2.15
N GLY A 174 14.01 -6.42 2.37
CA GLY A 174 12.55 -6.51 2.52
C GLY A 174 12.15 -6.36 3.99
N PHE A 175 11.30 -5.39 4.29
CA PHE A 175 10.75 -5.14 5.63
C PHE A 175 9.28 -5.53 5.69
N LEU A 176 8.94 -6.36 6.67
CA LEU A 176 7.57 -6.74 6.99
C LEU A 176 7.13 -5.92 8.21
N PHE A 177 6.30 -4.91 7.95
CA PHE A 177 5.91 -3.90 8.93
C PHE A 177 4.66 -4.32 9.69
N GLN A 178 4.73 -4.42 11.02
CA GLN A 178 3.62 -4.78 11.90
C GLN A 178 2.77 -5.95 11.38
N PRO A 179 3.39 -7.07 10.94
CA PRO A 179 2.64 -8.16 10.34
C PRO A 179 1.70 -8.82 11.34
N SER A 180 0.57 -9.32 10.87
CA SER A 180 -0.25 -10.19 11.69
C SER A 180 0.53 -11.46 12.09
N GLU A 181 0.10 -12.14 13.16
CA GLU A 181 0.75 -13.37 13.62
C GLU A 181 0.83 -14.43 12.51
N GLU A 182 -0.23 -14.55 11.71
CA GLU A 182 -0.29 -15.47 10.58
C GLU A 182 0.71 -15.12 9.47
N VAL A 183 0.77 -13.85 9.06
CA VAL A 183 1.73 -13.36 8.07
C VAL A 183 3.15 -13.53 8.59
N SER A 184 3.39 -13.20 9.87
CA SER A 184 4.70 -13.35 10.51
C SER A 184 5.17 -14.80 10.54
N LYS A 185 4.30 -15.77 10.89
CA LYS A 185 4.64 -17.20 10.92
C LYS A 185 4.97 -17.78 9.55
N ASN A 186 4.28 -17.31 8.50
CA ASN A 186 4.44 -17.82 7.14
C ASN A 186 5.43 -17.01 6.29
N SER A 187 6.02 -15.95 6.84
CA SER A 187 6.99 -15.13 6.11
C SER A 187 8.37 -15.80 6.02
N PRO A 188 9.09 -15.63 4.91
CA PRO A 188 10.48 -16.02 4.80
C PRO A 188 11.35 -15.43 5.91
N PHE A 189 12.32 -16.22 6.42
CA PHE A 189 13.18 -15.83 7.53
C PHE A 189 14.10 -14.62 7.24
N TYR A 190 14.33 -14.31 5.98
CA TYR A 190 15.17 -13.19 5.54
C TYR A 190 14.40 -11.87 5.39
N PHE A 191 13.09 -11.85 5.59
CA PHE A 191 12.36 -10.60 5.73
C PHE A 191 12.59 -10.03 7.13
N HIS A 192 12.90 -8.75 7.20
CA HIS A 192 13.08 -8.04 8.46
C HIS A 192 11.73 -7.66 9.04
N LYS A 193 11.29 -8.36 10.10
CA LYS A 193 10.06 -8.02 10.82
C LYS A 193 10.34 -6.83 11.71
N VAL A 194 9.51 -5.80 11.61
CA VAL A 194 9.66 -4.53 12.32
C VAL A 194 8.32 -4.02 12.82
N GLU A 195 8.33 -3.41 14.00
CA GLU A 195 7.14 -2.87 14.65
C GLU A 195 7.04 -1.34 14.53
N SER A 196 8.08 -0.69 14.01
CA SER A 196 8.13 0.76 13.89
C SER A 196 9.02 1.23 12.74
N TYR A 197 8.75 2.44 12.24
CA TYR A 197 9.64 3.10 11.28
C TYR A 197 11.04 3.33 11.85
N GLN A 198 11.14 3.55 13.17
CA GLN A 198 12.42 3.75 13.84
C GLN A 198 13.33 2.52 13.72
N GLU A 199 12.77 1.31 13.80
CA GLU A 199 13.55 0.08 13.61
C GLU A 199 14.10 -0.03 12.19
N ILE A 200 13.31 0.37 11.16
CA ILE A 200 13.79 0.44 9.77
C ILE A 200 14.95 1.43 9.67
N ILE A 201 14.80 2.63 10.24
CA ILE A 201 15.84 3.66 10.22
C ILE A 201 17.14 3.18 10.90
N GLN A 202 17.01 2.51 12.04
CA GLN A 202 18.14 1.93 12.77
C GLN A 202 18.83 0.84 11.96
N TYR A 203 18.05 -0.07 11.35
CA TYR A 203 18.59 -1.10 10.47
C TYR A 203 19.40 -0.50 9.33
N LEU A 204 18.82 0.47 8.61
CA LEU A 204 19.48 1.14 7.48
C LEU A 204 20.78 1.84 7.89
N THR A 205 20.81 2.40 9.11
CA THR A 205 21.99 3.07 9.65
C THR A 205 23.08 2.08 10.02
N ASN A 206 22.73 1.02 10.74
CA ASN A 206 23.68 0.01 11.25
C ASN A 206 24.30 -0.81 10.10
N ASN A 207 23.55 -1.09 9.06
CA ASN A 207 24.00 -1.86 7.90
C ASN A 207 24.60 -1.00 6.77
N ARG A 208 24.80 0.30 7.03
CA ARG A 208 25.37 1.26 6.06
C ARG A 208 24.63 1.23 4.72
N VAL A 209 23.32 1.03 4.76
CA VAL A 209 22.43 1.13 3.59
C VAL A 209 22.23 2.63 3.27
N ALA A 210 23.28 3.40 3.46
CA ALA A 210 23.29 4.85 3.27
C ALA A 210 24.05 5.22 2.00
#